data_e281cd469ed0ac6aed0322ca3f003cb8
#
_entry.id   e281cd469ed0ac6aed0322ca3f003cb8
#
_cell.length_a   1.000
_cell.length_b   1.000
_cell.length_c   1.000
_cell.angle_alpha   90.00
_cell.angle_beta   90.00
_cell.angle_gamma   90.00
#
_symmetry.space_group_name_H-M   'P 1'
#
loop_
_entity.id
_entity.type
_entity.pdbx_description
1 polymer ?
#
loop_
_entity_poly.entity_id
_entity_poly.type
_entity_poly.pdbx_seq_one_letter_code
_entity_poly.pdbx_strand_id
1 'polypeptide(L)'
;DPRVPPSACFQTLEGAWQDLCADIRDGVLSERITVPSIRGAVSKILKPNPELADSIHNKCAGLSNWYGVIPALWPKAKYVYGIMTGSMEPYLKKLRHYAGHLPLISADYGASEGWVGSNIDPTVPPEQVTYAVLPQTGYFEFIPLEKPTGEETENSAAIHYIESEPVGLTEVEVGKIYEVVLTTFAGLYRYRLGDVVKIARFHNSTPELQFICRRSLVLSINIDKNTEKDLQLAVEEAAKLLEGEKLELVDFTSYVEKSSDPGRYVIFWELSSEATDDVLSGCANALDLAFLDAGYMGSRKIKTIGPLELRVLRKGTFREILLHFLTLGGAVSQFKTPRFVSPANGKVLQILNRNVAKSYFSTAYGL
;
A
#
# COMPACT_ATOMS: atom_id res chain seq x y z
N ASP A 1 -12.63 5.37 7.38
CA ASP A 1 -12.22 3.99 7.57
C ASP A 1 -10.69 3.89 7.52
N PRO A 2 -10.03 3.29 8.50
CA PRO A 2 -8.57 3.25 8.60
C PRO A 2 -7.87 2.45 7.48
N ARG A 3 -8.61 1.80 6.61
CA ARG A 3 -8.10 0.90 5.54
C ARG A 3 -8.18 1.48 4.13
N VAL A 4 -8.89 2.56 3.91
CA VAL A 4 -8.75 3.39 2.70
C VAL A 4 -7.61 4.36 2.99
N PRO A 5 -6.60 4.51 2.10
CA PRO A 5 -5.61 5.54 2.33
C PRO A 5 -6.33 6.86 2.57
N PRO A 6 -6.15 7.52 3.72
CA PRO A 6 -6.79 8.82 3.97
C PRO A 6 -6.49 9.82 2.85
N SER A 7 -5.34 9.69 2.21
CA SER A 7 -4.95 10.46 1.03
C SER A 7 -5.94 10.32 -0.13
N ALA A 8 -6.53 9.15 -0.37
CA ALA A 8 -7.48 8.93 -1.48
C ALA A 8 -8.79 9.74 -1.29
N CYS A 9 -9.25 9.88 -0.05
CA CYS A 9 -10.41 10.75 0.26
C CYS A 9 -10.12 12.21 -0.08
N PHE A 10 -8.92 12.70 0.27
CA PHE A 10 -8.53 14.07 0.01
C PHE A 10 -8.21 14.31 -1.47
N GLN A 11 -7.66 13.35 -2.19
CA GLN A 11 -7.55 13.41 -3.66
C GLN A 11 -8.91 13.53 -4.34
N THR A 12 -9.91 12.79 -3.85
CA THR A 12 -11.28 12.93 -4.34
C THR A 12 -11.83 14.30 -4.04
N LEU A 13 -11.57 14.84 -2.85
CA LEU A 13 -11.97 16.20 -2.47
C LEU A 13 -11.32 17.24 -3.38
N GLU A 14 -10.02 17.16 -3.67
CA GLU A 14 -9.33 18.05 -4.61
C GLU A 14 -10.04 18.16 -5.97
N GLY A 15 -10.51 17.01 -6.49
CA GLY A 15 -11.15 16.96 -7.80
C GLY A 15 -12.65 17.26 -7.80
N ALA A 16 -13.32 17.35 -6.64
CA ALA A 16 -14.77 17.41 -6.54
C ALA A 16 -15.29 18.39 -5.46
N TRP A 17 -14.44 19.20 -4.86
CA TRP A 17 -14.84 20.08 -3.75
C TRP A 17 -15.90 21.12 -4.14
N GLN A 18 -15.86 21.62 -5.38
CA GLN A 18 -16.85 22.58 -5.88
C GLN A 18 -18.23 21.93 -6.02
N ASP A 19 -18.29 20.70 -6.58
CA ASP A 19 -19.55 19.95 -6.64
C ASP A 19 -20.04 19.61 -5.24
N LEU A 20 -19.14 19.25 -4.33
CA LEU A 20 -19.49 18.99 -2.92
C LEU A 20 -20.10 20.25 -2.26
N CYS A 21 -19.53 21.44 -2.52
CA CYS A 21 -20.07 22.69 -2.01
C CYS A 21 -21.45 22.98 -2.60
N ALA A 22 -21.67 22.72 -3.90
CA ALA A 22 -22.99 22.87 -4.53
C ALA A 22 -24.00 21.88 -3.94
N ASP A 23 -23.64 20.60 -3.80
CA ASP A 23 -24.47 19.56 -3.20
C ASP A 23 -24.93 19.93 -1.76
N ILE A 24 -24.01 20.46 -0.95
CA ILE A 24 -24.31 20.93 0.41
C ILE A 24 -25.19 22.17 0.40
N ARG A 25 -24.90 23.13 -0.50
CA ARG A 25 -25.67 24.35 -0.61
C ARG A 25 -27.14 24.08 -0.91
N ASP A 26 -27.37 23.23 -1.91
CA ASP A 26 -28.70 23.01 -2.48
C ASP A 26 -29.44 21.83 -1.85
N GLY A 27 -28.72 21.01 -1.10
CA GLY A 27 -29.26 19.77 -0.52
C GLY A 27 -29.58 18.71 -1.57
N VAL A 28 -28.92 18.77 -2.73
CA VAL A 28 -29.16 17.88 -3.89
C VAL A 28 -27.84 17.28 -4.34
N LEU A 29 -27.79 15.95 -4.46
CA LEU A 29 -26.57 15.27 -4.93
C LEU A 29 -26.32 15.49 -6.42
N SER A 30 -25.08 15.81 -6.76
CA SER A 30 -24.60 15.92 -8.13
C SER A 30 -24.78 14.59 -8.90
N GLU A 31 -24.81 14.68 -10.23
CA GLU A 31 -24.95 13.52 -11.12
C GLU A 31 -23.73 12.58 -11.09
N ARG A 32 -22.61 13.02 -10.51
CA ARG A 32 -21.41 12.17 -10.30
C ARG A 32 -21.72 10.93 -9.44
N ILE A 33 -22.68 11.01 -8.54
CA ILE A 33 -23.12 9.88 -7.72
C ILE A 33 -24.16 9.09 -8.50
N THR A 34 -23.74 8.12 -9.28
CA THR A 34 -24.61 7.33 -10.16
C THR A 34 -25.25 6.10 -9.52
N VAL A 35 -24.72 5.62 -8.38
CA VAL A 35 -25.20 4.41 -7.71
C VAL A 35 -26.55 4.69 -7.04
N PRO A 36 -27.67 4.06 -7.47
CA PRO A 36 -29.02 4.42 -7.00
C PRO A 36 -29.21 4.22 -5.48
N SER A 37 -28.64 3.18 -4.89
CA SER A 37 -28.73 2.92 -3.44
C SER A 37 -28.02 3.99 -2.62
N ILE A 38 -26.84 4.47 -3.08
CA ILE A 38 -26.11 5.55 -2.42
C ILE A 38 -26.87 6.86 -2.57
N ARG A 39 -27.35 7.20 -3.78
CA ARG A 39 -28.19 8.38 -3.99
C ARG A 39 -29.39 8.37 -3.07
N GLY A 40 -30.14 7.27 -3.05
CA GLY A 40 -31.32 7.13 -2.19
C GLY A 40 -31.03 7.24 -0.70
N ALA A 41 -29.89 6.75 -0.23
CA ALA A 41 -29.49 6.84 1.17
C ALA A 41 -29.07 8.27 1.54
N VAL A 42 -28.20 8.89 0.74
CA VAL A 42 -27.65 10.24 1.05
C VAL A 42 -28.73 11.32 0.86
N SER A 43 -29.57 11.23 -0.17
CA SER A 43 -30.67 12.19 -0.37
C SER A 43 -31.68 12.27 0.79
N LYS A 44 -31.76 11.22 1.62
CA LYS A 44 -32.61 11.24 2.83
C LYS A 44 -32.05 12.10 3.97
N ILE A 45 -30.73 12.27 4.00
CA ILE A 45 -30.03 12.97 5.09
C ILE A 45 -29.48 14.34 4.67
N LEU A 46 -29.22 14.52 3.37
CA LEU A 46 -28.70 15.76 2.82
C LEU A 46 -29.81 16.82 2.86
N LYS A 47 -29.49 17.97 3.46
CA LYS A 47 -30.37 19.12 3.55
C LYS A 47 -29.61 20.34 3.09
N PRO A 48 -30.28 21.35 2.49
CA PRO A 48 -29.63 22.61 2.10
C PRO A 48 -28.94 23.27 3.29
N ASN A 49 -27.66 23.63 3.08
CA ASN A 49 -26.86 24.35 4.08
C ASN A 49 -25.90 25.33 3.38
N PRO A 50 -26.37 26.52 2.94
CA PRO A 50 -25.54 27.49 2.25
C PRO A 50 -24.36 27.98 3.10
N GLU A 51 -24.56 28.20 4.41
CA GLU A 51 -23.51 28.68 5.32
C GLU A 51 -22.33 27.72 5.41
N LEU A 52 -22.61 26.40 5.53
CA LEU A 52 -21.58 25.37 5.53
C LEU A 52 -20.88 25.29 4.17
N ALA A 53 -21.64 25.37 3.07
CA ALA A 53 -21.09 25.38 1.73
C ALA A 53 -20.12 26.54 1.52
N ASP A 54 -20.49 27.76 1.92
CA ASP A 54 -19.65 28.96 1.85
C ASP A 54 -18.42 28.83 2.73
N SER A 55 -18.55 28.28 3.94
CA SER A 55 -17.42 28.03 4.83
C SER A 55 -16.41 27.07 4.21
N ILE A 56 -16.86 25.96 3.63
CA ILE A 56 -15.98 24.97 2.96
C ILE A 56 -15.34 25.61 1.73
N HIS A 57 -16.15 26.31 0.91
CA HIS A 57 -15.67 26.97 -0.31
C HIS A 57 -14.53 27.95 0.00
N ASN A 58 -14.73 28.87 0.95
CA ASN A 58 -13.74 29.86 1.32
C ASN A 58 -12.44 29.24 1.86
N LYS A 59 -12.55 28.16 2.64
CA LYS A 59 -11.38 27.43 3.14
C LYS A 59 -10.63 26.73 2.03
N CYS A 60 -11.31 26.02 1.12
CA CYS A 60 -10.67 25.33 0.02
C CYS A 60 -10.06 26.28 -1.01
N ALA A 61 -10.76 27.37 -1.36
CA ALA A 61 -10.27 28.38 -2.30
C ALA A 61 -9.02 29.12 -1.80
N GLY A 62 -8.84 29.22 -0.48
CA GLY A 62 -7.68 29.85 0.16
C GLY A 62 -6.44 28.95 0.30
N LEU A 63 -6.54 27.65 -0.04
CA LEU A 63 -5.43 26.73 0.10
C LEU A 63 -4.46 26.82 -1.08
N SER A 64 -3.16 26.90 -0.78
CA SER A 64 -2.12 26.74 -1.76
C SER A 64 -1.77 25.26 -1.88
N ASN A 65 -2.01 24.67 -3.06
CA ASN A 65 -1.65 23.28 -3.34
C ASN A 65 -2.18 22.26 -2.31
N TRP A 66 -3.35 22.51 -1.70
CA TRP A 66 -4.04 21.62 -0.74
C TRP A 66 -3.25 21.31 0.55
N TYR A 67 -2.12 21.97 0.78
CA TYR A 67 -1.36 21.81 2.01
C TYR A 67 -2.20 22.19 3.25
N GLY A 68 -2.30 21.27 4.21
CA GLY A 68 -3.00 21.55 5.46
C GLY A 68 -4.53 21.60 5.33
N VAL A 69 -5.12 20.99 4.29
CA VAL A 69 -6.59 20.97 4.13
C VAL A 69 -7.31 20.37 5.34
N ILE A 70 -6.70 19.38 6.03
CA ILE A 70 -7.31 18.75 7.21
C ILE A 70 -7.52 19.77 8.33
N PRO A 71 -6.51 20.48 8.86
CA PRO A 71 -6.73 21.49 9.89
C PRO A 71 -7.54 22.70 9.40
N ALA A 72 -7.50 23.01 8.11
CA ALA A 72 -8.34 24.08 7.55
C ALA A 72 -9.83 23.72 7.63
N LEU A 73 -10.21 22.53 7.26
CA LEU A 73 -11.61 22.05 7.32
C LEU A 73 -12.03 21.71 8.73
N TRP A 74 -11.16 21.08 9.51
CA TRP A 74 -11.40 20.65 10.90
C TRP A 74 -10.43 21.31 11.88
N PRO A 75 -10.65 22.60 12.25
CA PRO A 75 -9.70 23.35 13.07
C PRO A 75 -9.54 22.82 14.51
N LYS A 76 -10.44 21.93 14.93
CA LYS A 76 -10.36 21.24 16.24
C LYS A 76 -9.67 19.88 16.17
N ALA A 77 -9.27 19.41 14.97
CA ALA A 77 -8.52 18.19 14.83
C ALA A 77 -7.19 18.27 15.61
N LYS A 78 -6.85 17.20 16.30
CA LYS A 78 -5.63 17.11 17.13
C LYS A 78 -4.57 16.24 16.49
N TYR A 79 -4.98 15.27 15.71
CA TYR A 79 -4.12 14.32 15.01
C TYR A 79 -4.89 13.66 13.85
N VAL A 80 -4.16 13.00 12.98
CA VAL A 80 -4.72 12.10 11.97
C VAL A 80 -4.35 10.68 12.35
N TYR A 81 -5.37 9.84 12.53
CA TYR A 81 -5.22 8.44 12.91
C TYR A 81 -5.43 7.53 11.69
N GLY A 82 -4.61 6.49 11.55
CA GLY A 82 -4.78 5.49 10.52
C GLY A 82 -3.69 4.43 10.53
N ILE A 83 -3.80 3.42 9.67
CA ILE A 83 -2.73 2.45 9.39
C ILE A 83 -1.77 3.12 8.42
N MET A 84 -0.50 3.23 8.80
CA MET A 84 0.52 3.98 8.05
C MET A 84 1.80 3.18 7.81
N THR A 85 1.77 1.87 8.05
CA THR A 85 2.90 0.96 7.88
C THR A 85 2.62 -0.06 6.77
N GLY A 86 3.65 -0.75 6.31
CA GLY A 86 3.54 -1.77 5.28
C GLY A 86 3.01 -1.21 3.96
N SER A 87 1.97 -1.82 3.39
CA SER A 87 1.37 -1.40 2.11
C SER A 87 0.78 0.02 2.10
N MET A 88 0.63 0.66 3.27
CA MET A 88 0.13 2.04 3.40
C MET A 88 1.26 3.09 3.45
N GLU A 89 2.50 2.68 3.64
CA GLU A 89 3.67 3.56 3.74
C GLU A 89 3.83 4.51 2.53
N PRO A 90 3.63 4.09 1.26
CA PRO A 90 3.75 4.97 0.10
C PRO A 90 2.82 6.18 0.11
N TYR A 91 1.68 6.07 0.79
CA TYR A 91 0.69 7.16 0.87
C TYR A 91 1.00 8.18 1.97
N LEU A 92 2.00 7.92 2.80
CA LEU A 92 2.31 8.72 3.99
C LEU A 92 2.76 10.15 3.62
N LYS A 93 3.59 10.30 2.58
CA LYS A 93 4.06 11.61 2.09
C LYS A 93 2.87 12.51 1.72
N LYS A 94 1.89 11.97 0.98
CA LYS A 94 0.69 12.70 0.55
C LYS A 94 -0.22 13.02 1.75
N LEU A 95 -0.41 12.05 2.65
CA LEU A 95 -1.21 12.27 3.85
C LEU A 95 -0.59 13.37 4.74
N ARG A 96 0.72 13.40 4.89
CA ARG A 96 1.45 14.43 5.64
C ARG A 96 1.24 15.82 5.04
N HIS A 97 1.22 15.90 3.71
CA HIS A 97 0.90 17.14 3.00
C HIS A 97 -0.50 17.66 3.37
N TYR A 98 -1.52 16.79 3.34
CA TYR A 98 -2.88 17.16 3.72
C TYR A 98 -3.05 17.47 5.21
N ALA A 99 -2.32 16.75 6.06
CA ALA A 99 -2.35 16.94 7.51
C ALA A 99 -1.68 18.26 7.94
N GLY A 100 -0.75 18.79 7.13
CA GLY A 100 -0.01 20.02 7.47
C GLY A 100 0.78 19.83 8.76
N HIS A 101 0.44 20.59 9.80
CA HIS A 101 1.09 20.54 11.10
C HIS A 101 0.55 19.45 12.06
N LEU A 102 -0.56 18.79 11.71
CA LEU A 102 -1.15 17.77 12.57
C LEU A 102 -0.27 16.53 12.63
N PRO A 103 -0.07 15.94 13.83
CA PRO A 103 0.65 14.68 13.94
C PRO A 103 -0.11 13.54 13.28
N LEU A 104 0.64 12.64 12.63
CA LEU A 104 0.14 11.41 12.07
C LEU A 104 0.39 10.28 13.06
N ILE A 105 -0.63 9.52 13.42
CA ILE A 105 -0.55 8.46 14.42
C ILE A 105 -0.95 7.13 13.81
N SER A 106 0.01 6.19 13.75
CA SER A 106 -0.25 4.79 13.45
C SER A 106 -0.41 4.06 14.77
N ALA A 107 -1.64 3.86 15.24
CA ALA A 107 -1.88 3.43 16.61
C ALA A 107 -1.93 1.91 16.79
N ASP A 108 -2.36 1.16 15.76
CA ASP A 108 -2.67 -0.25 15.92
C ASP A 108 -1.95 -1.12 14.89
N TYR A 109 -1.54 -2.31 15.36
CA TYR A 109 -1.11 -3.42 14.53
C TYR A 109 -2.14 -4.52 14.62
N GLY A 110 -3.00 -4.60 13.59
CA GLY A 110 -4.05 -5.58 13.47
C GLY A 110 -4.02 -6.31 12.14
N ALA A 111 -4.47 -7.55 12.17
CA ALA A 111 -4.77 -8.37 11.02
C ALA A 111 -6.25 -8.80 11.07
N SER A 112 -6.80 -9.33 9.97
CA SER A 112 -8.17 -9.89 9.98
C SER A 112 -8.29 -11.06 10.95
N GLU A 113 -7.18 -11.74 11.18
CA GLU A 113 -7.03 -12.90 12.04
C GLU A 113 -7.00 -12.53 13.53
N GLY A 114 -6.59 -11.33 13.87
CA GLY A 114 -6.53 -10.87 15.26
C GLY A 114 -5.79 -9.55 15.45
N TRP A 115 -5.93 -9.01 16.64
CA TRP A 115 -5.26 -7.79 17.08
C TRP A 115 -3.89 -8.15 17.65
N VAL A 116 -2.79 -7.65 17.05
CA VAL A 116 -1.43 -8.05 17.41
C VAL A 116 -0.81 -7.11 18.45
N GLY A 117 -0.90 -5.82 18.23
CA GLY A 117 -0.22 -4.85 19.09
C GLY A 117 -0.81 -3.45 19.01
N SER A 118 -0.37 -2.59 19.92
CA SER A 118 -0.77 -1.18 19.95
C SER A 118 0.45 -0.28 20.13
N ASN A 119 0.44 0.86 19.45
CA ASN A 119 1.42 1.92 19.65
C ASN A 119 1.18 2.59 21.01
N ILE A 120 2.16 2.56 21.89
CA ILE A 120 2.09 3.15 23.22
C ILE A 120 2.79 4.51 23.32
N ASP A 121 3.42 4.97 22.23
CA ASP A 121 4.04 6.29 22.12
C ASP A 121 3.56 7.04 20.89
N PRO A 122 2.45 7.79 20.99
CA PRO A 122 1.87 8.51 19.86
C PRO A 122 2.72 9.70 19.38
N THR A 123 3.84 10.01 20.04
CA THR A 123 4.75 11.09 19.62
C THR A 123 5.73 10.65 18.56
N VAL A 124 5.90 9.33 18.39
CA VAL A 124 6.81 8.75 17.39
C VAL A 124 6.18 8.84 16.00
N PRO A 125 6.92 9.31 14.98
CA PRO A 125 6.42 9.36 13.62
C PRO A 125 6.13 7.95 13.08
N PRO A 126 5.15 7.79 12.16
CA PRO A 126 4.74 6.48 11.64
C PRO A 126 5.87 5.61 11.08
N GLU A 127 6.91 6.21 10.53
CA GLU A 127 8.08 5.52 9.98
C GLU A 127 8.93 4.81 11.04
N GLN A 128 8.77 5.19 12.30
CA GLN A 128 9.54 4.67 13.43
C GLN A 128 8.65 3.98 14.47
N VAL A 129 7.35 3.82 14.17
CA VAL A 129 6.39 3.27 15.11
C VAL A 129 6.74 1.84 15.52
N THR A 130 6.55 1.55 16.79
CA THR A 130 6.59 0.21 17.36
C THR A 130 5.26 -0.10 18.05
N TYR A 131 4.93 -1.39 18.13
CA TYR A 131 3.67 -1.85 18.69
C TYR A 131 3.93 -2.81 19.83
N ALA A 132 3.51 -2.46 21.03
CA ALA A 132 3.52 -3.37 22.16
C ALA A 132 2.50 -4.49 21.93
N VAL A 133 2.93 -5.74 22.02
CA VAL A 133 2.06 -6.90 21.82
C VAL A 133 0.93 -6.89 22.83
N LEU A 134 -0.26 -7.32 22.42
CA LEU A 134 -1.45 -7.42 23.27
C LEU A 134 -1.71 -8.89 23.66
N PRO A 135 -1.07 -9.43 24.72
CA PRO A 135 -1.14 -10.86 25.05
C PRO A 135 -2.52 -11.33 25.51
N GLN A 136 -3.43 -10.39 25.80
CA GLN A 136 -4.82 -10.71 26.16
C GLN A 136 -5.72 -10.98 24.93
N THR A 137 -5.28 -10.67 23.71
CA THR A 137 -6.06 -10.84 22.48
C THR A 137 -5.83 -12.19 21.79
N GLY A 138 -4.75 -12.88 22.14
CA GLY A 138 -4.37 -14.17 21.59
C GLY A 138 -3.08 -14.70 22.21
N TYR A 139 -2.74 -15.94 21.86
CA TYR A 139 -1.44 -16.52 22.20
C TYR A 139 -0.49 -16.32 21.04
N PHE A 140 0.66 -15.72 21.32
CA PHE A 140 1.67 -15.35 20.32
C PHE A 140 2.91 -16.22 20.46
N GLU A 141 3.36 -16.73 19.32
CA GLU A 141 4.65 -17.38 19.15
C GLU A 141 5.42 -16.64 18.05
N PHE A 142 6.73 -16.76 18.06
CA PHE A 142 7.62 -16.05 17.16
C PHE A 142 8.63 -17.03 16.56
N ILE A 143 8.62 -17.20 15.23
CA ILE A 143 9.60 -18.03 14.53
C ILE A 143 10.83 -17.17 14.27
N PRO A 144 12.00 -17.49 14.90
CA PRO A 144 13.24 -16.76 14.63
C PRO A 144 13.61 -16.87 13.16
N LEU A 145 14.00 -15.75 12.54
CA LEU A 145 14.40 -15.65 11.15
C LEU A 145 15.85 -15.17 11.10
N GLU A 146 16.77 -16.07 10.79
CA GLU A 146 18.19 -15.77 10.66
C GLU A 146 18.57 -15.58 9.19
N LYS A 147 19.42 -14.59 8.93
CA LYS A 147 20.02 -14.44 7.60
C LYS A 147 21.08 -15.53 7.43
N PRO A 148 21.13 -16.22 6.30
CA PRO A 148 22.22 -17.14 6.03
C PRO A 148 23.58 -16.43 6.13
N THR A 149 24.54 -17.04 6.82
CA THR A 149 25.92 -16.53 6.92
C THR A 149 26.75 -17.13 5.78
N GLY A 150 27.26 -16.29 4.87
CA GLY A 150 28.15 -16.71 3.78
C GLY A 150 28.33 -15.60 2.73
N GLU A 151 29.41 -15.68 1.97
CA GLU A 151 29.76 -14.69 0.92
C GLU A 151 28.71 -14.58 -0.21
N GLU A 152 27.78 -15.54 -0.31
CA GLU A 152 26.66 -15.50 -1.28
C GLU A 152 25.54 -14.53 -0.86
N THR A 153 25.60 -13.94 0.34
CA THR A 153 24.49 -13.13 0.91
C THR A 153 24.61 -11.64 0.70
N GLU A 154 25.78 -11.12 0.34
CA GLU A 154 25.94 -9.68 0.14
C GLU A 154 25.25 -9.14 -1.12
N ASN A 155 24.87 -10.02 -2.07
CA ASN A 155 24.20 -9.67 -3.32
C ASN A 155 22.76 -10.22 -3.46
N SER A 156 22.19 -10.85 -2.44
CA SER A 156 20.83 -11.42 -2.50
C SER A 156 19.84 -10.53 -1.74
N ALA A 157 19.02 -9.79 -2.45
CA ALA A 157 17.94 -8.98 -1.85
C ALA A 157 16.76 -9.84 -1.36
N ALA A 158 16.56 -11.05 -1.89
CA ALA A 158 15.62 -12.01 -1.33
C ALA A 158 16.27 -12.72 -0.16
N ILE A 159 16.04 -12.24 1.04
CA ILE A 159 16.55 -12.84 2.26
C ILE A 159 15.84 -14.19 2.47
N HIS A 160 16.51 -15.29 2.12
CA HIS A 160 16.12 -16.62 2.57
C HIS A 160 16.44 -16.72 4.06
N TYR A 161 15.43 -16.49 4.90
CA TYR A 161 15.59 -16.71 6.33
C TYR A 161 15.67 -18.21 6.62
N ILE A 162 16.64 -18.60 7.43
CA ILE A 162 16.66 -19.89 8.10
C ILE A 162 15.70 -19.79 9.28
N GLU A 163 14.73 -20.68 9.34
CA GLU A 163 13.75 -20.76 10.42
C GLU A 163 14.26 -21.65 11.53
N SER A 164 14.09 -21.21 12.76
CA SER A 164 14.30 -22.02 13.97
C SER A 164 12.95 -22.37 14.61
N GLU A 165 12.98 -23.19 15.67
CA GLU A 165 11.78 -23.51 16.44
C GLU A 165 11.13 -22.23 16.99
N PRO A 166 9.79 -22.13 16.97
CA PRO A 166 9.09 -20.99 17.53
C PRO A 166 9.36 -20.80 19.01
N VAL A 167 9.55 -19.56 19.42
CA VAL A 167 9.73 -19.15 20.81
C VAL A 167 8.53 -18.40 21.34
N GLY A 168 8.33 -18.39 22.64
CA GLY A 168 7.25 -17.65 23.31
C GLY A 168 7.50 -16.14 23.39
N LEU A 169 6.48 -15.41 23.81
CA LEU A 169 6.48 -13.95 23.90
C LEU A 169 7.63 -13.38 24.76
N THR A 170 8.02 -14.06 25.82
CA THR A 170 9.07 -13.64 26.74
C THR A 170 10.47 -14.12 26.36
N GLU A 171 10.58 -14.94 25.34
CA GLU A 171 11.84 -15.56 24.91
C GLU A 171 12.45 -14.85 23.70
N VAL A 172 11.74 -13.85 23.14
CA VAL A 172 12.23 -13.05 22.02
C VAL A 172 13.36 -12.12 22.45
N GLU A 173 14.26 -11.79 21.54
CA GLU A 173 15.44 -10.97 21.80
C GLU A 173 15.40 -9.67 21.00
N VAL A 174 15.77 -8.55 21.66
CA VAL A 174 15.86 -7.23 21.03
C VAL A 174 16.83 -7.28 19.84
N GLY A 175 16.43 -6.67 18.74
CA GLY A 175 17.21 -6.59 17.51
C GLY A 175 17.02 -7.77 16.55
N LYS A 176 16.54 -8.91 17.03
CA LYS A 176 16.26 -10.09 16.19
C LYS A 176 14.95 -9.96 15.41
N ILE A 177 14.85 -10.72 14.34
CA ILE A 177 13.76 -10.74 13.37
C ILE A 177 12.97 -12.04 13.52
N TYR A 178 11.65 -11.93 13.45
CA TYR A 178 10.75 -13.07 13.66
C TYR A 178 9.55 -13.00 12.70
N GLU A 179 8.99 -14.17 12.37
CA GLU A 179 7.64 -14.28 11.82
C GLU A 179 6.63 -14.48 12.95
N VAL A 180 5.52 -13.75 12.91
CA VAL A 180 4.48 -13.83 13.93
C VAL A 180 3.56 -15.01 13.69
N VAL A 181 3.36 -15.83 14.74
CA VAL A 181 2.39 -16.93 14.78
C VAL A 181 1.33 -16.62 15.83
N LEU A 182 0.06 -16.82 15.48
CA LEU A 182 -1.07 -16.41 16.30
C LEU A 182 -2.04 -17.58 16.55
N THR A 183 -2.39 -17.79 17.81
CA THR A 183 -3.52 -18.65 18.21
C THR A 183 -4.60 -17.78 18.82
N THR A 184 -5.85 -17.87 18.29
CA THR A 184 -6.97 -16.99 18.69
C THR A 184 -8.12 -17.74 19.28
N PHE A 185 -8.97 -17.05 20.02
CA PHE A 185 -10.25 -17.56 20.55
C PHE A 185 -11.23 -17.94 19.43
N ALA A 186 -11.07 -17.40 18.23
CA ALA A 186 -11.90 -17.72 17.06
C ALA A 186 -11.55 -19.08 16.43
N GLY A 187 -10.55 -19.78 16.94
CA GLY A 187 -10.20 -21.15 16.49
C GLY A 187 -9.05 -21.24 15.51
N LEU A 188 -8.28 -20.18 15.32
CA LEU A 188 -7.00 -20.27 14.63
C LEU A 188 -5.96 -20.83 15.59
N TYR A 189 -5.32 -21.93 15.22
CA TYR A 189 -4.28 -22.57 16.01
C TYR A 189 -2.93 -22.47 15.29
N ARG A 190 -1.96 -21.81 15.96
CA ARG A 190 -0.59 -21.61 15.45
C ARG A 190 -0.56 -21.12 14.01
N TYR A 191 -1.45 -20.15 13.72
CA TYR A 191 -1.59 -19.58 12.38
C TYR A 191 -0.42 -18.66 12.07
N ARG A 192 0.31 -18.94 11.01
CA ARG A 192 1.40 -18.11 10.54
C ARG A 192 0.82 -16.91 9.79
N LEU A 193 0.95 -15.69 10.36
CA LEU A 193 0.46 -14.46 9.71
C LEU A 193 1.24 -14.14 8.43
N GLY A 194 2.48 -14.64 8.31
CA GLY A 194 3.40 -14.24 7.26
C GLY A 194 3.97 -12.84 7.45
N ASP A 195 3.69 -12.20 8.57
CA ASP A 195 4.22 -10.89 8.92
C ASP A 195 5.58 -11.04 9.60
N VAL A 196 6.57 -10.33 9.07
CA VAL A 196 7.94 -10.28 9.60
C VAL A 196 8.09 -9.02 10.43
N VAL A 197 8.54 -9.21 11.67
CA VAL A 197 8.73 -8.15 12.64
C VAL A 197 10.14 -8.18 13.24
N LYS A 198 10.63 -7.03 13.66
CA LYS A 198 11.83 -6.90 14.48
C LYS A 198 11.43 -6.57 15.90
N ILE A 199 12.03 -7.20 16.89
CA ILE A 199 11.87 -6.78 18.27
C ILE A 199 12.70 -5.50 18.47
N ALA A 200 12.01 -4.38 18.67
CA ALA A 200 12.65 -3.09 18.82
C ALA A 200 13.16 -2.87 20.26
N ARG A 201 12.30 -3.17 21.24
CA ARG A 201 12.55 -3.02 22.67
C ARG A 201 11.47 -3.77 23.47
N PHE A 202 11.53 -3.66 24.79
CA PHE A 202 10.47 -4.12 25.68
C PHE A 202 9.83 -2.94 26.41
N HIS A 203 8.50 -2.98 26.52
CA HIS A 203 7.74 -2.19 27.47
C HIS A 203 7.39 -3.08 28.67
N ASN A 204 8.05 -2.86 29.80
CA ASN A 204 8.06 -3.81 30.91
C ASN A 204 8.52 -5.21 30.41
N SER A 205 7.68 -6.24 30.51
CA SER A 205 7.96 -7.59 30.01
C SER A 205 7.33 -7.89 28.64
N THR A 206 6.71 -6.89 27.99
CA THR A 206 6.03 -7.06 26.70
C THR A 206 6.93 -6.55 25.57
N PRO A 207 7.22 -7.35 24.53
CA PRO A 207 8.01 -6.88 23.40
C PRO A 207 7.25 -5.86 22.54
N GLU A 208 7.97 -4.87 22.06
CA GLU A 208 7.50 -3.94 21.05
C GLU A 208 8.03 -4.37 19.67
N LEU A 209 7.08 -4.53 18.75
CA LEU A 209 7.31 -5.00 17.39
C LEU A 209 7.44 -3.82 16.43
N GLN A 210 8.49 -3.81 15.63
CA GLN A 210 8.58 -3.01 14.43
C GLN A 210 8.19 -3.88 13.25
N PHE A 211 7.13 -3.50 12.52
CA PHE A 211 6.74 -4.21 11.29
C PHE A 211 7.80 -4.00 10.20
N ILE A 212 8.25 -5.07 9.57
CA ILE A 212 9.22 -5.01 8.46
C ILE A 212 8.52 -5.22 7.13
N CYS A 213 7.88 -6.38 6.94
CA CYS A 213 7.24 -6.73 5.68
C CYS A 213 6.29 -7.91 5.87
N ARG A 214 5.51 -8.19 4.83
CA ARG A 214 4.81 -9.46 4.69
C ARG A 214 5.68 -10.43 3.87
N ARG A 215 5.82 -11.65 4.35
CA ARG A 215 6.70 -12.68 3.78
C ARG A 215 6.16 -13.32 2.50
N SER A 216 4.92 -13.03 2.10
CA SER A 216 4.32 -13.58 0.89
C SER A 216 5.16 -13.20 -0.33
N LEU A 217 5.61 -14.21 -1.07
CA LEU A 217 6.19 -14.01 -2.39
C LEU A 217 5.10 -13.53 -3.33
N VAL A 218 5.34 -12.42 -4.01
CA VAL A 218 4.39 -11.88 -4.99
C VAL A 218 4.86 -12.11 -6.41
N LEU A 219 6.17 -12.08 -6.66
CA LEU A 219 6.75 -12.26 -7.99
C LEU A 219 7.77 -13.41 -7.97
N SER A 220 7.49 -14.46 -8.74
CA SER A 220 8.39 -15.59 -8.93
C SER A 220 8.07 -16.32 -10.24
N ILE A 221 9.05 -16.50 -11.09
CA ILE A 221 8.96 -17.23 -12.36
C ILE A 221 9.76 -18.53 -12.29
N ASN A 222 11.02 -18.44 -11.90
CA ASN A 222 11.96 -19.56 -11.84
C ASN A 222 12.48 -19.75 -10.40
N ILE A 223 13.72 -19.31 -10.19
CA ILE A 223 14.41 -19.35 -8.88
C ILE A 223 14.33 -18.02 -8.15
N ASP A 224 13.81 -17.00 -8.83
CA ASP A 224 13.59 -15.66 -8.32
C ASP A 224 12.52 -15.64 -7.23
N LYS A 225 12.72 -14.78 -6.22
CA LYS A 225 11.83 -14.68 -5.06
C LYS A 225 11.73 -13.24 -4.59
N ASN A 226 10.84 -12.49 -5.24
CA ASN A 226 10.59 -11.12 -4.86
C ASN A 226 9.32 -11.01 -4.01
N THR A 227 9.45 -10.34 -2.87
CA THR A 227 8.36 -10.08 -1.92
C THR A 227 7.57 -8.83 -2.32
N GLU A 228 6.46 -8.59 -1.63
CA GLU A 228 5.70 -7.34 -1.78
C GLU A 228 6.57 -6.11 -1.43
N LYS A 229 7.50 -6.25 -0.45
CA LYS A 229 8.42 -5.16 -0.10
C LYS A 229 9.43 -4.88 -1.22
N ASP A 230 9.95 -5.90 -1.86
CA ASP A 230 10.88 -5.73 -3.00
C ASP A 230 10.18 -5.02 -4.17
N LEU A 231 8.94 -5.43 -4.48
CA LEU A 231 8.12 -4.74 -5.47
C LEU A 231 7.88 -3.27 -5.09
N GLN A 232 7.54 -3.00 -3.83
CA GLN A 232 7.30 -1.63 -3.35
C GLN A 232 8.55 -0.76 -3.48
N LEU A 233 9.71 -1.26 -3.06
CA LEU A 233 10.98 -0.55 -3.18
C LEU A 233 11.36 -0.29 -4.64
N ALA A 234 11.14 -1.27 -5.53
CA ALA A 234 11.39 -1.10 -6.96
C ALA A 234 10.49 -0.02 -7.57
N VAL A 235 9.21 0.01 -7.18
CA VAL A 235 8.26 1.03 -7.63
C VAL A 235 8.63 2.41 -7.08
N GLU A 236 9.01 2.52 -5.81
CA GLU A 236 9.43 3.79 -5.20
C GLU A 236 10.68 4.36 -5.89
N GLU A 237 11.68 3.50 -6.19
CA GLU A 237 12.89 3.92 -6.88
C GLU A 237 12.61 4.45 -8.29
N ALA A 238 11.81 3.70 -9.06
CA ALA A 238 11.46 4.10 -10.41
C ALA A 238 10.54 5.34 -10.45
N ALA A 239 9.65 5.49 -9.48
CA ALA A 239 8.74 6.64 -9.40
C ALA A 239 9.45 7.98 -9.15
N LYS A 240 10.70 7.98 -8.65
CA LYS A 240 11.51 9.22 -8.53
C LYS A 240 11.71 9.92 -9.87
N LEU A 241 11.74 9.18 -10.98
CA LEU A 241 11.87 9.76 -12.33
C LEU A 241 10.64 10.60 -12.72
N LEU A 242 9.47 10.32 -12.14
CA LEU A 242 8.24 11.09 -12.39
C LEU A 242 8.30 12.49 -11.74
N GLU A 243 9.09 12.68 -10.69
CA GLU A 243 9.19 13.96 -9.97
C GLU A 243 9.72 15.08 -10.88
N GLY A 244 10.58 14.75 -11.85
CA GLY A 244 11.10 15.69 -12.84
C GLY A 244 10.02 16.33 -13.73
N GLU A 245 8.95 15.60 -14.02
CA GLU A 245 7.78 16.05 -14.79
C GLU A 245 6.60 16.50 -13.89
N LYS A 246 6.80 16.55 -12.57
CA LYS A 246 5.75 16.87 -11.57
C LYS A 246 4.55 15.91 -11.64
N LEU A 247 4.82 14.67 -11.97
CA LEU A 247 3.84 13.60 -12.05
C LEU A 247 3.84 12.77 -10.76
N GLU A 248 2.68 12.21 -10.44
CA GLU A 248 2.50 11.32 -9.31
C GLU A 248 2.04 9.94 -9.79
N LEU A 249 2.59 8.89 -9.18
CA LEU A 249 2.05 7.54 -9.27
C LEU A 249 0.79 7.47 -8.40
N VAL A 250 -0.37 7.24 -9.02
CA VAL A 250 -1.66 7.14 -8.32
C VAL A 250 -1.76 5.83 -7.57
N ASP A 251 -1.51 4.71 -8.28
CA ASP A 251 -1.49 3.37 -7.69
C ASP A 251 -0.78 2.37 -8.64
N PHE A 252 -0.48 1.18 -8.12
CA PHE A 252 0.18 0.13 -8.88
C PHE A 252 -0.22 -1.27 -8.43
N THR A 253 -0.03 -2.23 -9.33
CA THR A 253 -0.09 -3.66 -9.05
C THR A 253 0.86 -4.42 -9.97
N SER A 254 1.01 -5.71 -9.74
CA SER A 254 1.90 -6.55 -10.53
C SER A 254 1.24 -7.87 -10.93
N TYR A 255 1.83 -8.48 -11.94
CA TYR A 255 1.43 -9.79 -12.45
C TYR A 255 2.66 -10.53 -12.98
N VAL A 256 2.65 -11.86 -12.89
CA VAL A 256 3.66 -12.71 -13.53
C VAL A 256 3.07 -13.29 -14.82
N GLU A 257 3.58 -12.84 -15.95
CA GLU A 257 3.20 -13.37 -17.27
C GLU A 257 4.02 -14.63 -17.57
N LYS A 258 3.33 -15.78 -17.58
CA LYS A 258 3.92 -17.10 -17.85
C LYS A 258 3.50 -17.72 -19.19
N SER A 259 2.64 -17.02 -19.94
CA SER A 259 2.20 -17.53 -21.25
C SER A 259 3.22 -17.29 -22.37
N SER A 260 4.20 -16.44 -22.12
CA SER A 260 5.38 -16.24 -22.99
C SER A 260 6.57 -17.05 -22.49
N ASP A 261 7.44 -17.46 -23.38
CA ASP A 261 8.72 -18.08 -23.06
C ASP A 261 9.85 -17.19 -23.62
N PRO A 262 10.70 -16.63 -22.74
CA PRO A 262 10.64 -16.67 -21.29
C PRO A 262 9.49 -15.85 -20.68
N GLY A 263 9.01 -16.29 -19.51
CA GLY A 263 8.06 -15.51 -18.71
C GLY A 263 8.67 -14.21 -18.21
N ARG A 264 7.84 -13.25 -17.80
CA ARG A 264 8.30 -11.93 -17.34
C ARG A 264 7.44 -11.32 -16.24
N TYR A 265 7.98 -10.34 -15.54
CA TYR A 265 7.22 -9.48 -14.64
C TYR A 265 6.50 -8.40 -15.43
N VAL A 266 5.24 -8.18 -15.07
CA VAL A 266 4.41 -7.09 -15.59
C VAL A 266 4.00 -6.20 -14.44
N ILE A 267 4.35 -4.92 -14.51
CA ILE A 267 3.98 -3.92 -13.51
C ILE A 267 2.97 -2.97 -14.15
N PHE A 268 1.84 -2.76 -13.48
CA PHE A 268 0.79 -1.86 -13.94
C PHE A 268 0.82 -0.58 -13.11
N TRP A 269 0.89 0.57 -13.75
CA TRP A 269 0.89 1.89 -13.14
C TRP A 269 -0.28 2.74 -13.62
N GLU A 270 -0.97 3.42 -12.71
CA GLU A 270 -1.87 4.52 -13.02
C GLU A 270 -1.21 5.82 -12.58
N LEU A 271 -1.11 6.80 -13.48
CA LEU A 271 -0.46 8.08 -13.26
C LEU A 271 -1.49 9.21 -13.10
N SER A 272 -1.10 10.29 -12.41
CA SER A 272 -1.92 11.48 -12.23
C SER A 272 -2.19 12.23 -13.55
N SER A 273 -1.25 12.17 -14.52
CA SER A 273 -1.33 12.74 -15.85
C SER A 273 -0.47 11.94 -16.85
N GLU A 274 -0.46 12.35 -18.11
CA GLU A 274 0.38 11.72 -19.13
C GLU A 274 1.87 12.06 -18.90
N ALA A 275 2.73 11.08 -19.10
CA ALA A 275 4.18 11.19 -19.06
C ALA A 275 4.77 10.99 -20.46
N THR A 276 5.97 11.51 -20.68
CA THR A 276 6.72 11.30 -21.92
C THR A 276 7.17 9.84 -22.06
N ASP A 277 7.32 9.36 -23.29
CA ASP A 277 7.77 7.98 -23.57
C ASP A 277 9.18 7.72 -23.03
N ASP A 278 10.05 8.73 -23.06
CA ASP A 278 11.42 8.64 -22.53
C ASP A 278 11.44 8.41 -21.02
N VAL A 279 10.63 9.17 -20.27
CA VAL A 279 10.51 8.98 -18.82
C VAL A 279 9.96 7.61 -18.49
N LEU A 280 8.92 7.15 -19.19
CA LEU A 280 8.30 5.84 -18.93
C LEU A 280 9.23 4.68 -19.31
N SER A 281 10.01 4.80 -20.38
CA SER A 281 11.08 3.85 -20.71
C SER A 281 12.15 3.81 -19.64
N GLY A 282 12.55 4.99 -19.12
CA GLY A 282 13.44 5.11 -17.97
C GLY A 282 12.89 4.43 -16.71
N CYS A 283 11.59 4.63 -16.43
CA CYS A 283 10.92 3.96 -15.30
C CYS A 283 10.91 2.44 -15.46
N ALA A 284 10.67 1.90 -16.66
CA ALA A 284 10.73 0.45 -16.90
C ALA A 284 12.13 -0.12 -16.62
N ASN A 285 13.18 0.58 -17.03
CA ASN A 285 14.56 0.21 -16.75
C ASN A 285 14.89 0.29 -15.24
N ALA A 286 14.46 1.35 -14.58
CA ALA A 286 14.69 1.53 -13.15
C ALA A 286 13.97 0.45 -12.33
N LEU A 287 12.72 0.11 -12.67
CA LEU A 287 11.98 -1.00 -12.07
C LEU A 287 12.75 -2.32 -12.18
N ASP A 288 13.23 -2.66 -13.37
CA ASP A 288 13.93 -3.91 -13.63
C ASP A 288 15.26 -4.02 -12.87
N LEU A 289 16.00 -2.91 -12.76
CA LEU A 289 17.25 -2.86 -12.01
C LEU A 289 17.08 -2.82 -10.49
N ALA A 290 15.94 -2.37 -10.01
CA ALA A 290 15.68 -2.25 -8.58
C ALA A 290 15.27 -3.57 -7.91
N PHE A 291 14.96 -4.62 -8.67
CA PHE A 291 14.82 -5.96 -8.13
C PHE A 291 16.20 -6.58 -7.90
N LEU A 292 16.63 -6.60 -6.64
CA LEU A 292 17.98 -7.02 -6.25
C LEU A 292 18.11 -8.51 -5.90
N ASP A 293 17.03 -9.29 -6.02
CA ASP A 293 17.08 -10.75 -5.82
C ASP A 293 18.09 -11.40 -6.78
N ALA A 294 19.05 -12.16 -6.23
CA ALA A 294 20.12 -12.78 -7.01
C ALA A 294 19.58 -13.75 -8.08
N GLY A 295 18.50 -14.49 -7.75
CA GLY A 295 17.81 -15.37 -8.67
C GLY A 295 17.19 -14.59 -9.84
N TYR A 296 16.56 -13.43 -9.54
CA TYR A 296 16.02 -12.55 -10.56
C TYR A 296 17.13 -11.97 -11.46
N MET A 297 18.12 -11.30 -10.86
CA MET A 297 19.21 -10.70 -11.62
C MET A 297 19.97 -11.71 -12.48
N GLY A 298 20.26 -12.90 -11.92
CA GLY A 298 20.89 -13.98 -12.64
C GLY A 298 20.04 -14.44 -13.82
N SER A 299 18.78 -14.71 -13.61
CA SER A 299 17.82 -15.12 -14.64
C SER A 299 17.63 -14.09 -15.74
N ARG A 300 17.62 -12.76 -15.38
CA ARG A 300 17.59 -11.67 -16.36
C ARG A 300 18.83 -11.65 -17.24
N LYS A 301 20.03 -11.81 -16.65
CA LYS A 301 21.32 -11.82 -17.37
C LYS A 301 21.42 -12.98 -18.37
N ILE A 302 20.96 -14.16 -17.99
CA ILE A 302 20.99 -15.35 -18.86
C ILE A 302 19.70 -15.51 -19.71
N LYS A 303 18.80 -14.54 -19.65
CA LYS A 303 17.55 -14.46 -20.43
C LYS A 303 16.55 -15.61 -20.17
N THR A 304 16.57 -16.22 -19.00
CA THR A 304 15.55 -17.21 -18.56
C THR A 304 14.34 -16.53 -17.93
N ILE A 305 14.44 -15.24 -17.60
CA ILE A 305 13.32 -14.33 -17.35
C ILE A 305 13.39 -13.22 -18.39
N GLY A 306 12.26 -12.96 -19.07
CA GLY A 306 12.14 -11.95 -20.11
C GLY A 306 12.19 -10.51 -19.56
N PRO A 307 12.32 -9.50 -20.44
CA PRO A 307 12.31 -8.10 -20.04
C PRO A 307 11.10 -7.73 -19.19
N LEU A 308 11.31 -7.01 -18.07
CA LEU A 308 10.21 -6.45 -17.31
C LEU A 308 9.35 -5.55 -18.21
N GLU A 309 8.05 -5.67 -18.10
CA GLU A 309 7.08 -4.87 -18.85
C GLU A 309 6.35 -3.91 -17.91
N LEU A 310 6.51 -2.60 -18.12
CA LEU A 310 5.71 -1.57 -17.49
C LEU A 310 4.49 -1.25 -18.35
N ARG A 311 3.28 -1.48 -17.83
CA ARG A 311 2.01 -1.13 -18.48
C ARG A 311 1.40 0.09 -17.81
N VAL A 312 1.30 1.18 -18.54
CA VAL A 312 0.63 2.39 -18.07
C VAL A 312 -0.86 2.29 -18.34
N LEU A 313 -1.65 2.48 -17.31
CA LEU A 313 -3.10 2.34 -17.32
C LEU A 313 -3.79 3.68 -17.59
N ARG A 314 -4.98 3.62 -18.18
CA ARG A 314 -5.88 4.76 -18.28
C ARG A 314 -6.31 5.20 -16.89
N LYS A 315 -6.48 6.50 -16.70
CA LYS A 315 -6.93 7.10 -15.45
C LYS A 315 -8.29 6.53 -15.00
N GLY A 316 -8.39 6.17 -13.74
CA GLY A 316 -9.60 5.60 -13.12
C GLY A 316 -9.66 4.07 -13.16
N THR A 317 -8.62 3.38 -13.64
CA THR A 317 -8.59 1.91 -13.70
C THR A 317 -8.64 1.29 -12.31
N PHE A 318 -7.87 1.79 -11.33
CA PHE A 318 -7.93 1.26 -9.96
C PHE A 318 -9.26 1.57 -9.27
N ARG A 319 -9.91 2.67 -9.64
CA ARG A 319 -11.30 2.93 -9.21
C ARG A 319 -12.28 1.90 -9.77
N GLU A 320 -12.09 1.47 -11.02
CA GLU A 320 -12.90 0.41 -11.61
C GLU A 320 -12.70 -0.94 -10.91
N ILE A 321 -11.46 -1.27 -10.53
CA ILE A 321 -11.15 -2.46 -9.73
C ILE A 321 -11.85 -2.39 -8.38
N LEU A 322 -11.79 -1.26 -7.68
CA LEU A 322 -12.54 -1.04 -6.43
C LEU A 322 -14.04 -1.29 -6.63
N LEU A 323 -14.64 -0.71 -7.67
CA LEU A 323 -16.07 -0.89 -7.96
C LEU A 323 -16.41 -2.36 -8.21
N HIS A 324 -15.54 -3.10 -8.91
CA HIS A 324 -15.71 -4.54 -9.10
C HIS A 324 -15.74 -5.29 -7.76
N PHE A 325 -14.82 -5.00 -6.82
CA PHE A 325 -14.83 -5.61 -5.49
C PHE A 325 -16.11 -5.30 -4.71
N LEU A 326 -16.64 -4.10 -4.86
CA LEU A 326 -17.92 -3.72 -4.22
C LEU A 326 -19.11 -4.52 -4.77
N THR A 327 -19.13 -4.86 -6.07
CA THR A 327 -20.19 -5.71 -6.66
C THR A 327 -20.17 -7.14 -6.13
N LEU A 328 -19.03 -7.59 -5.60
CA LEU A 328 -18.88 -8.90 -4.96
C LEU A 328 -19.27 -8.89 -3.47
N GLY A 329 -19.86 -7.80 -2.98
CA GLY A 329 -20.27 -7.66 -1.58
C GLY A 329 -19.17 -7.20 -0.64
N GLY A 330 -18.00 -6.83 -1.16
CA GLY A 330 -16.93 -6.23 -0.37
C GLY A 330 -17.30 -4.84 0.13
N ALA A 331 -16.80 -4.45 1.31
CA ALA A 331 -16.92 -3.09 1.81
C ALA A 331 -15.76 -2.24 1.30
N VAL A 332 -16.02 -0.97 0.97
CA VAL A 332 -14.94 0.01 0.59
C VAL A 332 -13.83 0.01 1.63
N SER A 333 -14.21 -0.10 2.89
CA SER A 333 -13.31 -0.14 4.05
C SER A 333 -12.40 -1.37 4.10
N GLN A 334 -12.72 -2.43 3.40
CA GLN A 334 -11.95 -3.67 3.35
C GLN A 334 -11.04 -3.73 2.12
N PHE A 335 -11.26 -2.84 1.15
CA PHE A 335 -10.52 -2.88 -0.09
C PHE A 335 -9.09 -2.37 0.10
N LYS A 336 -8.13 -3.18 -0.31
CA LYS A 336 -6.74 -2.79 -0.57
C LYS A 336 -6.42 -3.18 -1.99
N THR A 337 -5.84 -2.29 -2.75
CA THR A 337 -5.32 -2.64 -4.07
C THR A 337 -4.34 -3.81 -3.92
N PRO A 338 -4.61 -4.97 -4.53
CA PRO A 338 -3.68 -6.10 -4.45
C PRO A 338 -2.38 -5.71 -5.15
N ARG A 339 -1.25 -5.87 -4.47
CA ARG A 339 0.07 -5.59 -5.07
C ARG A 339 0.49 -6.65 -6.08
N PHE A 340 -0.17 -7.81 -6.02
CA PHE A 340 -0.02 -8.89 -6.99
C PHE A 340 -1.40 -9.43 -7.41
N VAL A 341 -1.61 -9.58 -8.71
CA VAL A 341 -2.81 -10.19 -9.27
C VAL A 341 -2.53 -11.65 -9.58
N SER A 342 -3.10 -12.55 -8.78
CA SER A 342 -3.00 -13.98 -9.02
C SER A 342 -3.87 -14.42 -10.20
N PRO A 343 -3.59 -15.55 -10.86
CA PRO A 343 -4.47 -16.11 -11.91
C PRO A 343 -5.92 -16.32 -11.44
N ALA A 344 -6.14 -16.55 -10.14
CA ALA A 344 -7.48 -16.69 -9.57
C ALA A 344 -8.30 -15.39 -9.65
N ASN A 345 -7.65 -14.22 -9.72
CA ASN A 345 -8.28 -12.91 -9.89
C ASN A 345 -8.42 -12.51 -11.36
N GLY A 346 -8.81 -13.46 -12.23
CA GLY A 346 -8.88 -13.26 -13.69
C GLY A 346 -9.70 -12.05 -14.13
N LYS A 347 -10.74 -11.66 -13.36
CA LYS A 347 -11.55 -10.46 -13.66
C LYS A 347 -10.77 -9.17 -13.46
N VAL A 348 -9.97 -9.09 -12.40
CA VAL A 348 -9.09 -7.93 -12.16
C VAL A 348 -8.05 -7.82 -13.26
N LEU A 349 -7.44 -8.94 -13.66
CA LEU A 349 -6.48 -8.97 -14.77
C LEU A 349 -7.14 -8.54 -16.11
N GLN A 350 -8.39 -8.92 -16.36
CA GLN A 350 -9.14 -8.43 -17.52
C GLN A 350 -9.36 -6.91 -17.50
N ILE A 351 -9.70 -6.35 -16.31
CA ILE A 351 -9.87 -4.91 -16.14
C ILE A 351 -8.54 -4.19 -16.42
N LEU A 352 -7.45 -4.67 -15.85
CA LEU A 352 -6.12 -4.10 -16.07
C LEU A 352 -5.75 -4.13 -17.57
N ASN A 353 -5.81 -5.30 -18.21
CA ASN A 353 -5.36 -5.47 -19.59
C ASN A 353 -6.16 -4.63 -20.59
N ARG A 354 -7.48 -4.50 -20.42
CA ARG A 354 -8.30 -3.67 -21.32
C ARG A 354 -8.07 -2.16 -21.16
N ASN A 355 -7.54 -1.76 -20.03
CA ASN A 355 -7.26 -0.36 -19.71
C ASN A 355 -5.78 0.03 -19.91
N VAL A 356 -4.96 -0.85 -20.46
CA VAL A 356 -3.59 -0.49 -20.85
C VAL A 356 -3.63 0.59 -21.94
N ALA A 357 -2.97 1.71 -21.68
CA ALA A 357 -2.81 2.79 -22.63
C ALA A 357 -1.50 2.65 -23.42
N LYS A 358 -0.40 2.31 -22.72
CA LYS A 358 0.93 2.14 -23.30
C LYS A 358 1.69 1.04 -22.55
N SER A 359 2.66 0.41 -23.23
CA SER A 359 3.56 -0.61 -22.64
C SER A 359 5.00 -0.30 -22.99
N TYR A 360 5.91 -0.52 -22.01
CA TYR A 360 7.35 -0.29 -22.13
C TYR A 360 8.10 -1.51 -21.62
N PHE A 361 9.01 -2.02 -22.43
CA PHE A 361 9.89 -3.12 -22.03
C PHE A 361 11.22 -2.58 -21.55
N SER A 362 11.72 -3.14 -20.46
CA SER A 362 13.06 -2.80 -19.96
C SER A 362 14.15 -3.27 -20.92
N THR A 363 15.13 -2.41 -21.13
CA THR A 363 16.37 -2.70 -21.85
C THR A 363 17.58 -2.80 -20.93
N ALA A 364 17.36 -2.76 -19.61
CA ALA A 364 18.41 -2.62 -18.59
C ALA A 364 19.45 -3.76 -18.61
N TYR A 365 19.05 -4.97 -19.02
CA TYR A 365 19.94 -6.14 -19.12
C TYR A 365 20.37 -6.47 -20.55
N GLY A 366 20.21 -5.52 -21.49
CA GLY A 366 20.46 -5.72 -22.92
C GLY A 366 19.31 -6.49 -23.59
N LEU A 367 19.12 -6.22 -24.88
CA LEU A 367 18.15 -6.93 -25.74
C LEU A 367 18.59 -8.37 -25.98
#